data_d34032200449dadbf8eec6183f38cdc5
#
_entry.id   d34032200449dadbf8eec6183f38cdc5
#
_cell.length_a   1.000
_cell.length_b   1.000
_cell.length_c   1.000
_cell.angle_alpha   90.00
_cell.angle_beta   90.00
_cell.angle_gamma   90.00
#
_symmetry.space_group_name_H-M   'P 1'
#
loop_
_entity.id
_entity.type
_entity.pdbx_description
1 polymer ?
#
loop_
_entity_poly.entity_id
_entity_poly.type
_entity_poly.pdbx_seq_one_letter_code
_entity_poly.pdbx_strand_id
1 'polypeptide(L)'
;MASPLRKRKLDGTPYFRREKVESEIQALAGVSPAELERRADLWQVGDPEYVSPEALLYFVRNAASGAHREKLTEKLLLRVVRRVPSAANADGKTVSMTKMNIREAVRDHFVDLLLSDRSHYDDRLDYYEVNFNSAVAADRRDANDRHWKQENRTTEIETEDGEISAQVESAVGDYNPFDAEELDKKDYRLFLDEAIDSLPEFQRRIVVMWCQDIPIESNDPSVKSISKVLGKSEKTVRTHRDKAFASLKSRLERKGKK
;
A
#
# COMPACT_ATOMS: atom_id res chain seq x y z
N MET A 1 -15.15 -14.50 -23.98
CA MET A 1 -15.25 -14.44 -22.51
C MET A 1 -13.86 -14.50 -21.92
N ALA A 2 -13.58 -13.70 -20.89
CA ALA A 2 -12.29 -13.76 -20.19
C ALA A 2 -12.12 -15.12 -19.48
N SER A 3 -10.86 -15.59 -19.37
CA SER A 3 -10.55 -16.83 -18.65
C SER A 3 -10.94 -16.69 -17.19
N PRO A 4 -11.62 -17.69 -16.57
CA PRO A 4 -12.05 -17.62 -15.18
C PRO A 4 -10.83 -17.62 -14.23
N LEU A 5 -10.98 -16.99 -13.09
CA LEU A 5 -10.00 -17.05 -12.01
C LEU A 5 -10.05 -18.41 -11.31
N ARG A 6 -8.92 -18.90 -10.80
CA ARG A 6 -8.81 -20.21 -10.13
C ARG A 6 -8.74 -20.09 -8.61
N LYS A 7 -8.34 -18.92 -8.09
CA LYS A 7 -8.25 -18.67 -6.64
C LYS A 7 -9.63 -18.80 -5.99
N ARG A 8 -9.62 -19.39 -4.80
CA ARG A 8 -10.82 -19.52 -3.95
C ARG A 8 -10.63 -18.80 -2.63
N LYS A 9 -11.73 -18.30 -2.08
CA LYS A 9 -11.78 -17.75 -0.73
C LYS A 9 -11.68 -18.86 0.31
N LEU A 10 -11.52 -18.51 1.59
CA LEU A 10 -11.47 -19.47 2.69
C LEU A 10 -12.73 -20.32 2.81
N ASP A 11 -13.88 -19.80 2.42
CA ASP A 11 -15.17 -20.50 2.38
C ASP A 11 -15.36 -21.39 1.14
N GLY A 12 -14.33 -21.51 0.28
CA GLY A 12 -14.35 -22.29 -0.95
C GLY A 12 -15.01 -21.60 -2.15
N THR A 13 -15.60 -20.41 -1.98
CA THR A 13 -16.19 -19.65 -3.10
C THR A 13 -15.09 -19.11 -4.03
N PRO A 14 -15.27 -19.15 -5.36
CA PRO A 14 -14.28 -18.61 -6.29
C PRO A 14 -14.22 -17.09 -6.20
N TYR A 15 -13.06 -16.53 -6.51
CA TYR A 15 -12.93 -15.10 -6.77
C TYR A 15 -13.51 -14.78 -8.15
N PHE A 16 -14.15 -13.62 -8.25
CA PHE A 16 -14.64 -13.06 -9.50
C PHE A 16 -14.06 -11.67 -9.71
N ARG A 17 -13.70 -11.34 -10.95
CA ARG A 17 -13.39 -9.95 -11.32
C ARG A 17 -14.63 -9.09 -11.15
N ARG A 18 -14.43 -7.83 -10.87
CA ARG A 18 -15.53 -6.86 -10.85
C ARG A 18 -16.16 -6.78 -12.25
N GLU A 19 -17.46 -6.62 -12.33
CA GLU A 19 -18.21 -6.53 -13.59
C GLU A 19 -17.62 -5.46 -14.55
N LYS A 20 -17.22 -4.32 -13.98
CA LYS A 20 -16.54 -3.26 -14.75
C LYS A 20 -15.23 -3.76 -15.41
N VAL A 21 -14.44 -4.56 -14.71
CA VAL A 21 -13.17 -5.12 -15.23
C VAL A 21 -13.44 -6.16 -16.31
N GLU A 22 -14.45 -7.03 -16.11
CA GLU A 22 -14.85 -8.01 -17.13
C GLU A 22 -15.34 -7.32 -18.41
N SER A 23 -16.16 -6.29 -18.28
CA SER A 23 -16.65 -5.50 -19.43
C SER A 23 -15.50 -4.79 -20.15
N GLU A 24 -14.54 -4.27 -19.42
CA GLU A 24 -13.33 -3.63 -19.96
C GLU A 24 -12.48 -4.62 -20.73
N ILE A 25 -12.22 -5.81 -20.17
CA ILE A 25 -11.47 -6.89 -20.85
C ILE A 25 -12.17 -7.30 -22.14
N GLN A 26 -13.50 -7.45 -22.13
CA GLN A 26 -14.27 -7.78 -23.32
C GLN A 26 -14.17 -6.69 -24.40
N ALA A 27 -14.27 -5.42 -24.02
CA ALA A 27 -14.15 -4.30 -24.94
C ALA A 27 -12.73 -4.21 -25.56
N LEU A 28 -11.70 -4.56 -24.81
CA LEU A 28 -10.31 -4.51 -25.27
C LEU A 28 -9.87 -5.76 -26.02
N ALA A 29 -10.61 -6.88 -25.96
CA ALA A 29 -10.24 -8.14 -26.61
C ALA A 29 -10.10 -8.05 -28.13
N GLY A 30 -10.81 -7.09 -28.77
CA GLY A 30 -10.74 -6.84 -30.21
C GLY A 30 -9.78 -5.72 -30.64
N VAL A 31 -9.09 -5.10 -29.69
CA VAL A 31 -8.19 -3.97 -29.94
C VAL A 31 -6.84 -4.47 -30.42
N SER A 32 -6.21 -3.75 -31.38
CA SER A 32 -4.89 -4.13 -31.86
C SER A 32 -3.83 -4.02 -30.77
N PRO A 33 -2.74 -4.84 -30.82
CA PRO A 33 -1.65 -4.76 -29.85
C PRO A 33 -1.06 -3.36 -29.71
N ALA A 34 -0.84 -2.65 -30.79
CA ALA A 34 -0.29 -1.28 -30.79
C ALA A 34 -1.23 -0.28 -30.08
N GLU A 35 -2.52 -0.42 -30.30
CA GLU A 35 -3.52 0.43 -29.66
C GLU A 35 -3.66 0.10 -28.16
N LEU A 36 -3.60 -1.16 -27.78
CA LEU A 36 -3.58 -1.55 -26.35
C LEU A 36 -2.34 -1.01 -25.63
N GLU A 37 -1.16 -1.06 -26.27
CA GLU A 37 0.07 -0.45 -25.75
C GLU A 37 -0.10 1.06 -25.54
N ARG A 38 -0.68 1.77 -26.51
CA ARG A 38 -0.97 3.21 -26.42
C ARG A 38 -1.90 3.52 -25.27
N ARG A 39 -3.00 2.79 -25.13
CA ARG A 39 -3.96 2.96 -24.04
C ARG A 39 -3.38 2.62 -22.66
N ALA A 40 -2.47 1.65 -22.60
CA ALA A 40 -1.76 1.30 -21.37
C ALA A 40 -0.87 2.43 -20.84
N ASP A 41 -0.48 3.39 -21.70
CA ASP A 41 0.26 4.60 -21.32
C ASP A 41 -0.60 5.68 -20.67
N LEU A 42 -1.93 5.60 -20.77
CA LEU A 42 -2.82 6.56 -20.14
C LEU A 42 -2.88 6.34 -18.63
N TRP A 43 -2.81 7.44 -17.88
CA TRP A 43 -2.75 7.43 -16.42
C TRP A 43 -4.00 8.00 -15.74
N GLN A 44 -4.75 8.78 -16.48
CA GLN A 44 -5.92 9.45 -15.95
C GLN A 44 -7.11 8.47 -15.90
N VAL A 45 -7.55 8.10 -14.71
CA VAL A 45 -8.65 7.14 -14.49
C VAL A 45 -9.99 7.59 -15.10
N GLY A 46 -10.16 8.90 -15.31
CA GLY A 46 -11.35 9.47 -15.97
C GLY A 46 -11.31 9.44 -17.50
N ASP A 47 -10.18 9.09 -18.09
CA ASP A 47 -10.06 8.96 -19.54
C ASP A 47 -10.86 7.75 -20.04
N PRO A 48 -11.73 7.89 -21.06
CA PRO A 48 -12.52 6.78 -21.58
C PRO A 48 -11.67 5.66 -22.20
N GLU A 49 -10.44 5.96 -22.62
CA GLU A 49 -9.49 5.00 -23.15
C GLU A 49 -8.52 4.42 -22.10
N TYR A 50 -8.65 4.85 -20.85
CA TYR A 50 -7.82 4.34 -19.77
C TYR A 50 -8.02 2.85 -19.56
N VAL A 51 -6.92 2.11 -19.48
CA VAL A 51 -6.94 0.67 -19.16
C VAL A 51 -6.64 0.49 -17.67
N SER A 52 -7.54 -0.16 -16.93
CA SER A 52 -7.33 -0.45 -15.53
C SER A 52 -6.14 -1.41 -15.31
N PRO A 53 -5.43 -1.33 -14.20
CA PRO A 53 -4.32 -2.25 -13.93
C PRO A 53 -4.78 -3.71 -13.81
N GLU A 54 -6.02 -3.94 -13.39
CA GLU A 54 -6.64 -5.25 -13.34
C GLU A 54 -6.81 -5.85 -14.76
N ALA A 55 -7.34 -5.07 -15.69
CA ALA A 55 -7.47 -5.49 -17.10
C ALA A 55 -6.08 -5.61 -17.77
N LEU A 56 -5.15 -4.69 -17.48
CA LEU A 56 -3.80 -4.75 -18.01
C LEU A 56 -3.08 -6.03 -17.57
N LEU A 57 -3.23 -6.44 -16.31
CA LEU A 57 -2.67 -7.69 -15.80
C LEU A 57 -3.24 -8.89 -16.54
N TYR A 58 -4.56 -8.93 -16.80
CA TYR A 58 -5.17 -9.97 -17.60
C TYR A 58 -4.49 -10.11 -18.97
N PHE A 59 -4.27 -9.00 -19.67
CA PHE A 59 -3.60 -9.02 -20.97
C PHE A 59 -2.14 -9.45 -20.89
N VAL A 60 -1.39 -9.03 -19.86
CA VAL A 60 -0.01 -9.49 -19.62
C VAL A 60 0.04 -11.00 -19.43
N ARG A 61 -0.88 -11.58 -18.66
CA ARG A 61 -0.95 -13.04 -18.41
C ARG A 61 -1.30 -13.84 -19.66
N ASN A 62 -2.16 -13.31 -20.53
CA ASN A 62 -2.69 -14.02 -21.68
C ASN A 62 -1.96 -13.68 -23.00
N ALA A 63 -1.06 -12.69 -23.02
CA ALA A 63 -0.28 -12.35 -24.21
C ALA A 63 0.79 -13.40 -24.49
N ALA A 64 0.97 -13.72 -25.78
CA ALA A 64 2.11 -14.51 -26.23
C ALA A 64 3.44 -13.84 -25.88
N SER A 65 4.50 -14.63 -25.72
CA SER A 65 5.85 -14.10 -25.50
C SER A 65 6.29 -13.22 -26.65
N GLY A 66 6.93 -12.08 -26.37
CA GLY A 66 7.41 -11.14 -27.35
C GLY A 66 7.32 -9.68 -26.91
N ALA A 67 7.72 -8.77 -27.79
CA ALA A 67 7.84 -7.34 -27.50
C ALA A 67 6.54 -6.69 -26.99
N HIS A 68 5.38 -7.14 -27.48
CA HIS A 68 4.09 -6.65 -27.02
C HIS A 68 3.88 -6.94 -25.52
N ARG A 69 4.09 -8.19 -25.12
CA ARG A 69 3.97 -8.59 -23.69
C ARG A 69 4.96 -7.83 -22.81
N GLU A 70 6.20 -7.65 -23.28
CA GLU A 70 7.24 -6.93 -22.56
C GLU A 70 6.82 -5.48 -22.28
N LYS A 71 6.32 -4.78 -23.31
CA LYS A 71 5.81 -3.41 -23.15
C LYS A 71 4.64 -3.34 -22.16
N LEU A 72 3.65 -4.23 -22.26
CA LEU A 72 2.53 -4.25 -21.31
C LEU A 72 3.02 -4.53 -19.88
N THR A 73 4.00 -5.43 -19.73
CA THR A 73 4.62 -5.74 -18.43
C THR A 73 5.32 -4.52 -17.85
N GLU A 74 6.09 -3.77 -18.66
CA GLU A 74 6.73 -2.53 -18.27
C GLU A 74 5.71 -1.51 -17.74
N LYS A 75 4.61 -1.29 -18.48
CA LYS A 75 3.54 -0.37 -18.06
C LYS A 75 2.88 -0.81 -16.75
N LEU A 76 2.67 -2.12 -16.61
CA LEU A 76 2.10 -2.69 -15.40
C LEU A 76 3.04 -2.51 -14.19
N LEU A 77 4.34 -2.76 -14.35
CA LEU A 77 5.35 -2.53 -13.31
C LEU A 77 5.41 -1.05 -12.89
N LEU A 78 5.33 -0.13 -13.84
CA LEU A 78 5.25 1.30 -13.52
C LEU A 78 4.02 1.62 -12.68
N ARG A 79 2.89 0.93 -12.91
CA ARG A 79 1.68 1.10 -12.09
C ARG A 79 1.83 0.54 -10.68
N VAL A 80 2.56 -0.56 -10.50
CA VAL A 80 2.92 -1.07 -9.16
C VAL A 80 3.79 -0.04 -8.44
N VAL A 81 4.87 0.39 -9.07
CA VAL A 81 5.86 1.30 -8.48
C VAL A 81 5.26 2.64 -8.07
N ARG A 82 4.29 3.18 -8.84
CA ARG A 82 3.58 4.43 -8.51
C ARG A 82 2.63 4.31 -7.32
N ARG A 83 2.20 3.09 -6.94
CA ARG A 83 1.36 2.83 -5.77
C ARG A 83 2.15 2.67 -4.48
N VAL A 84 3.46 2.51 -4.61
CA VAL A 84 4.36 2.52 -3.46
C VAL A 84 4.89 3.93 -3.27
N PRO A 85 4.89 4.48 -2.04
CA PRO A 85 5.38 5.82 -1.76
C PRO A 85 6.79 6.06 -2.29
N SER A 86 7.04 7.30 -2.69
CA SER A 86 8.39 7.71 -3.12
C SER A 86 9.39 7.52 -1.98
N ALA A 87 10.60 7.10 -2.31
CA ALA A 87 11.69 7.00 -1.36
C ALA A 87 12.22 8.38 -0.91
N ALA A 88 11.87 9.45 -1.63
CA ALA A 88 12.26 10.81 -1.26
C ALA A 88 11.67 11.21 0.10
N ASN A 89 12.49 11.84 0.94
CA ASN A 89 12.05 12.43 2.19
C ASN A 89 11.31 13.75 1.94
N ALA A 90 10.69 14.29 3.00
CA ALA A 90 9.90 15.53 2.91
C ALA A 90 10.73 16.77 2.50
N ASP A 91 12.05 16.72 2.66
CA ASP A 91 13.00 17.75 2.25
C ASP A 91 13.24 17.76 0.73
N GLY A 92 12.81 16.73 0.00
CA GLY A 92 13.03 16.55 -1.44
C GLY A 92 14.50 16.35 -1.85
N LYS A 93 15.42 16.32 -0.90
CA LYS A 93 16.88 16.25 -1.15
C LYS A 93 17.49 14.92 -0.71
N THR A 94 16.93 14.29 0.30
CA THR A 94 17.42 13.03 0.83
C THR A 94 16.49 11.88 0.48
N VAL A 95 17.03 10.67 0.42
CA VAL A 95 16.31 9.44 0.11
C VAL A 95 16.38 8.52 1.32
N SER A 96 15.24 7.99 1.73
CA SER A 96 15.18 6.96 2.75
C SER A 96 15.53 5.60 2.15
N MET A 97 16.60 5.00 2.64
CA MET A 97 17.01 3.63 2.23
C MET A 97 15.93 2.62 2.54
N THR A 98 15.27 2.71 3.69
CA THR A 98 14.18 1.82 4.09
C THR A 98 13.00 1.90 3.11
N LYS A 99 12.56 3.12 2.72
CA LYS A 99 11.52 3.31 1.72
C LYS A 99 11.93 2.78 0.34
N MET A 100 13.20 2.94 -0.02
CA MET A 100 13.75 2.40 -1.26
C MET A 100 13.69 0.88 -1.26
N ASN A 101 14.17 0.24 -0.18
CA ASN A 101 14.14 -1.21 -0.01
C ASN A 101 12.71 -1.77 -0.04
N ILE A 102 11.74 -1.09 0.60
CA ILE A 102 10.32 -1.48 0.54
C ILE A 102 9.80 -1.40 -0.90
N ARG A 103 10.12 -0.33 -1.62
CA ARG A 103 9.70 -0.14 -3.02
C ARG A 103 10.27 -1.22 -3.94
N GLU A 104 11.53 -1.56 -3.75
CA GLU A 104 12.19 -2.65 -4.48
C GLU A 104 11.58 -4.00 -4.12
N ALA A 105 11.37 -4.29 -2.84
CA ALA A 105 10.78 -5.54 -2.39
C ALA A 105 9.37 -5.77 -2.96
N VAL A 106 8.53 -4.74 -3.03
CA VAL A 106 7.19 -4.84 -3.65
C VAL A 106 7.29 -5.08 -5.15
N ARG A 107 8.19 -4.36 -5.85
CA ARG A 107 8.42 -4.55 -7.28
C ARG A 107 8.91 -5.96 -7.57
N ASP A 108 9.90 -6.42 -6.84
CA ASP A 108 10.54 -7.71 -7.06
C ASP A 108 9.58 -8.86 -6.76
N HIS A 109 8.80 -8.75 -5.67
CA HIS A 109 7.73 -9.71 -5.38
C HIS A 109 6.73 -9.82 -6.54
N PHE A 110 6.28 -8.69 -7.08
CA PHE A 110 5.34 -8.70 -8.21
C PHE A 110 5.97 -9.27 -9.49
N VAL A 111 7.25 -9.00 -9.74
CA VAL A 111 8.02 -9.61 -10.85
C VAL A 111 8.09 -11.12 -10.67
N ASP A 112 8.41 -11.60 -9.47
CA ASP A 112 8.48 -13.03 -9.16
C ASP A 112 7.13 -13.73 -9.40
N LEU A 113 6.02 -13.10 -9.04
CA LEU A 113 4.68 -13.60 -9.33
C LEU A 113 4.43 -13.72 -10.84
N LEU A 114 4.81 -12.69 -11.63
CA LEU A 114 4.67 -12.73 -13.08
C LEU A 114 5.56 -13.79 -13.74
N LEU A 115 6.76 -14.02 -13.22
CA LEU A 115 7.67 -15.06 -13.70
C LEU A 115 7.16 -16.46 -13.34
N SER A 116 6.65 -16.63 -12.11
CA SER A 116 6.00 -17.87 -11.67
C SER A 116 4.82 -18.22 -12.58
N ASP A 117 3.94 -17.27 -12.85
CA ASP A 117 2.74 -17.45 -13.69
C ASP A 117 3.07 -17.83 -15.15
N ARG A 118 4.26 -17.45 -15.62
CA ARG A 118 4.75 -17.88 -16.96
C ARG A 118 5.03 -19.37 -17.04
N SER A 119 5.51 -19.96 -15.96
CA SER A 119 5.86 -21.36 -15.89
C SER A 119 4.65 -22.21 -15.51
N HIS A 120 3.91 -21.78 -14.52
CA HIS A 120 2.72 -22.43 -13.99
C HIS A 120 1.76 -21.36 -13.50
N TYR A 121 0.49 -21.49 -13.86
CA TYR A 121 -0.56 -20.55 -13.44
C TYR A 121 -0.46 -20.25 -11.93
N ASP A 122 -0.23 -18.98 -11.60
CA ASP A 122 -0.12 -18.52 -10.23
C ASP A 122 -1.44 -17.86 -9.77
N ASP A 123 -2.17 -18.53 -8.89
CA ASP A 123 -3.46 -18.06 -8.40
C ASP A 123 -3.35 -16.84 -7.48
N ARG A 124 -2.14 -16.51 -7.00
CA ARG A 124 -1.90 -15.29 -6.23
C ARG A 124 -2.18 -14.04 -7.07
N LEU A 125 -1.88 -14.07 -8.37
CA LEU A 125 -2.20 -12.99 -9.30
C LEU A 125 -3.69 -12.77 -9.53
N ASP A 126 -4.53 -13.77 -9.26
CA ASP A 126 -5.98 -13.63 -9.39
C ASP A 126 -6.54 -12.53 -8.50
N TYR A 127 -5.98 -12.36 -7.30
CA TYR A 127 -6.41 -11.30 -6.41
C TYR A 127 -6.06 -9.90 -6.95
N TYR A 128 -4.95 -9.77 -7.66
CA TYR A 128 -4.61 -8.52 -8.36
C TYR A 128 -5.57 -8.21 -9.51
N GLU A 129 -6.10 -9.22 -10.20
CA GLU A 129 -7.13 -9.02 -11.22
C GLU A 129 -8.50 -8.66 -10.63
N VAL A 130 -8.75 -8.99 -9.35
CA VAL A 130 -9.96 -8.57 -8.62
C VAL A 130 -9.83 -7.18 -8.03
N ASN A 131 -8.71 -6.89 -7.37
CA ASN A 131 -8.45 -5.61 -6.72
C ASN A 131 -6.96 -5.31 -6.64
N PHE A 132 -6.43 -4.75 -7.72
CA PHE A 132 -5.01 -4.46 -7.87
C PHE A 132 -4.46 -3.56 -6.76
N ASN A 133 -5.19 -2.51 -6.43
CA ASN A 133 -4.74 -1.56 -5.41
C ASN A 133 -4.62 -2.21 -4.02
N SER A 134 -5.60 -3.02 -3.64
CA SER A 134 -5.56 -3.74 -2.35
C SER A 134 -4.46 -4.80 -2.31
N ALA A 135 -4.18 -5.47 -3.43
CA ALA A 135 -3.10 -6.43 -3.53
C ALA A 135 -1.73 -5.76 -3.33
N VAL A 136 -1.45 -4.68 -4.08
CA VAL A 136 -0.19 -3.92 -3.93
C VAL A 136 -0.07 -3.30 -2.53
N ALA A 137 -1.17 -2.85 -1.93
CA ALA A 137 -1.16 -2.32 -0.57
C ALA A 137 -0.87 -3.42 0.48
N ALA A 138 -1.29 -4.67 0.25
CA ALA A 138 -0.93 -5.80 1.09
C ALA A 138 0.57 -6.12 0.99
N ASP A 139 1.11 -6.23 -0.24
CA ASP A 139 2.54 -6.45 -0.45
C ASP A 139 3.40 -5.38 0.20
N ARG A 140 2.97 -4.13 0.10
CA ARG A 140 3.66 -3.03 0.74
C ARG A 140 3.67 -3.16 2.28
N ARG A 141 2.55 -3.57 2.89
CA ARG A 141 2.50 -3.83 4.34
C ARG A 141 3.46 -4.95 4.73
N ASP A 142 3.45 -6.05 3.98
CA ASP A 142 4.33 -7.19 4.24
C ASP A 142 5.82 -6.82 4.08
N ALA A 143 6.15 -6.00 3.07
CA ALA A 143 7.50 -5.49 2.88
C ALA A 143 7.90 -4.54 4.01
N ASN A 144 7.00 -3.63 4.41
CA ASN A 144 7.22 -2.70 5.50
C ASN A 144 7.48 -3.42 6.82
N ASP A 145 6.68 -4.44 7.15
CA ASP A 145 6.84 -5.22 8.38
C ASP A 145 8.17 -5.98 8.41
N ARG A 146 8.59 -6.53 7.25
CA ARG A 146 9.89 -7.22 7.14
C ARG A 146 11.07 -6.26 7.35
N HIS A 147 11.07 -5.13 6.65
CA HIS A 147 12.16 -4.15 6.75
C HIS A 147 12.18 -3.47 8.11
N TRP A 148 11.01 -3.21 8.71
CA TRP A 148 10.91 -2.65 10.04
C TRP A 148 11.45 -3.60 11.13
N LYS A 149 11.13 -4.92 11.04
CA LYS A 149 11.72 -5.92 11.94
C LYS A 149 13.23 -5.98 11.81
N GLN A 150 13.76 -5.78 10.63
CA GLN A 150 15.19 -5.77 10.35
C GLN A 150 15.87 -4.52 10.92
N GLU A 151 15.30 -3.34 10.71
CA GLU A 151 15.78 -2.06 11.21
C GLU A 151 15.77 -2.02 12.75
N ASN A 152 14.72 -2.54 13.38
CA ASN A 152 14.63 -2.64 14.84
C ASN A 152 15.68 -3.55 15.50
N ARG A 153 16.27 -4.46 14.75
CA ARG A 153 17.38 -5.29 15.24
C ARG A 153 18.72 -4.58 15.20
N THR A 154 18.82 -3.47 14.46
CA THR A 154 20.07 -2.80 14.14
C THR A 154 20.20 -1.38 14.70
N THR A 155 19.14 -0.76 15.24
CA THR A 155 19.19 0.66 15.64
C THR A 155 18.95 0.87 17.13
N GLU A 156 19.92 1.44 17.84
CA GLU A 156 19.70 2.14 19.11
C GLU A 156 18.97 3.46 18.83
N ILE A 157 17.89 3.70 19.55
CA ILE A 157 17.01 4.85 19.32
C ILE A 157 17.52 6.02 20.17
N GLU A 158 18.10 7.02 19.52
CA GLU A 158 18.31 8.35 20.13
C GLU A 158 16.97 9.07 20.29
N THR A 159 16.75 9.58 21.46
CA THR A 159 15.53 10.29 21.87
C THR A 159 15.71 11.78 21.83
N GLU A 160 14.88 12.48 21.07
CA GLU A 160 14.60 13.89 21.32
C GLU A 160 13.36 14.01 22.20
N ASP A 161 13.55 14.43 23.44
CA ASP A 161 12.46 14.75 24.37
C ASP A 161 11.85 16.11 23.96
N GLY A 162 10.76 16.08 23.21
CA GLY A 162 9.94 17.24 22.92
C GLY A 162 8.62 17.19 23.69
N GLU A 163 8.42 18.06 24.68
CA GLU A 163 7.14 18.23 25.34
C GLU A 163 6.06 18.69 24.36
N ILE A 164 4.88 18.06 24.45
CA ILE A 164 3.71 18.46 23.64
C ILE A 164 2.97 19.58 24.34
N SER A 165 2.60 20.58 23.54
CA SER A 165 1.65 21.58 23.98
C SER A 165 0.24 20.97 24.10
N ALA A 166 -0.52 21.37 25.12
CA ALA A 166 -1.92 21.02 25.31
C ALA A 166 -2.81 21.33 24.08
N GLN A 167 -2.32 22.16 23.16
CA GLN A 167 -2.96 22.49 21.89
C GLN A 167 -3.03 21.33 20.91
N VAL A 168 -2.02 20.42 20.90
CA VAL A 168 -2.02 19.24 20.01
C VAL A 168 -3.00 18.20 20.55
N GLU A 169 -3.02 17.99 21.86
CA GLU A 169 -3.95 17.06 22.52
C GLU A 169 -5.41 17.46 22.32
N SER A 170 -5.71 18.77 22.40
CA SER A 170 -7.03 19.32 22.11
C SER A 170 -7.43 19.29 20.65
N ALA A 171 -6.47 19.38 19.72
CA ALA A 171 -6.74 19.39 18.28
C ALA A 171 -7.05 18.00 17.70
N VAL A 172 -6.55 16.94 18.34
CA VAL A 172 -6.80 15.55 17.91
C VAL A 172 -8.18 15.08 18.37
N GLY A 173 -8.61 15.40 19.60
CA GLY A 173 -9.87 14.92 20.18
C GLY A 173 -10.02 13.40 20.03
N ASP A 174 -11.21 12.94 19.68
CA ASP A 174 -11.52 11.51 19.42
C ASP A 174 -11.20 11.06 18.01
N TYR A 175 -10.40 11.84 17.23
CA TYR A 175 -10.07 11.47 15.86
C TYR A 175 -9.25 10.19 15.81
N ASN A 176 -9.84 9.17 15.18
CA ASN A 176 -9.18 7.91 14.87
C ASN A 176 -9.02 7.76 13.35
N PRO A 177 -7.80 7.84 12.78
CA PRO A 177 -7.59 7.69 11.35
C PRO A 177 -7.89 6.28 10.83
N PHE A 178 -8.16 5.33 11.71
CA PHE A 178 -8.46 3.93 11.40
C PHE A 178 -9.92 3.56 11.65
N ASP A 179 -10.80 4.56 11.73
CA ASP A 179 -12.24 4.33 11.84
C ASP A 179 -12.75 3.51 10.66
N ALA A 180 -13.61 2.52 10.93
CA ALA A 180 -14.10 1.59 9.92
C ALA A 180 -14.83 2.29 8.78
N GLU A 181 -15.63 3.33 9.07
CA GLU A 181 -16.36 4.09 8.07
C GLU A 181 -15.43 4.88 7.15
N GLU A 182 -14.32 5.42 7.67
CA GLU A 182 -13.30 6.11 6.87
C GLU A 182 -12.48 5.12 6.03
N LEU A 183 -12.15 3.95 6.58
CA LEU A 183 -11.40 2.91 5.88
C LEU A 183 -12.18 2.27 4.74
N ASP A 184 -13.49 2.34 4.70
CA ASP A 184 -14.31 1.82 3.60
C ASP A 184 -14.27 2.72 2.35
N LYS A 185 -13.85 3.95 2.47
CA LYS A 185 -13.62 4.85 1.34
C LYS A 185 -12.35 4.43 0.60
N LYS A 186 -12.49 3.97 -0.66
CA LYS A 186 -11.38 3.43 -1.47
C LYS A 186 -10.14 4.32 -1.57
N ASP A 187 -10.37 5.61 -1.75
CA ASP A 187 -9.29 6.58 -1.91
C ASP A 187 -8.66 6.94 -0.57
N TYR A 188 -9.41 6.88 0.52
CA TYR A 188 -8.93 7.19 1.84
C TYR A 188 -7.80 6.28 2.30
N ARG A 189 -7.90 4.97 2.05
CA ARG A 189 -6.85 4.01 2.42
C ARG A 189 -5.52 4.30 1.73
N LEU A 190 -5.55 4.65 0.44
CA LEU A 190 -4.35 4.99 -0.30
C LEU A 190 -3.71 6.29 0.25
N PHE A 191 -4.55 7.29 0.56
CA PHE A 191 -4.07 8.54 1.13
C PHE A 191 -3.59 8.37 2.57
N LEU A 192 -4.26 7.53 3.36
CA LEU A 192 -3.85 7.22 4.73
C LEU A 192 -2.48 6.55 4.76
N ASP A 193 -2.27 5.55 3.93
CA ASP A 193 -1.00 4.84 3.82
C ASP A 193 0.14 5.79 3.42
N GLU A 194 -0.08 6.66 2.43
CA GLU A 194 0.89 7.67 2.02
C GLU A 194 1.16 8.70 3.13
N ALA A 195 0.12 9.07 3.87
CA ALA A 195 0.26 9.99 4.98
C ALA A 195 1.06 9.37 6.15
N ILE A 196 0.83 8.09 6.47
CA ILE A 196 1.58 7.36 7.49
C ILE A 196 3.07 7.27 7.13
N ASP A 197 3.38 6.95 5.87
CA ASP A 197 4.76 6.86 5.41
C ASP A 197 5.51 8.19 5.45
N SER A 198 4.79 9.29 5.46
CA SER A 198 5.37 10.64 5.55
C SER A 198 5.59 11.12 6.99
N LEU A 199 5.14 10.36 7.99
CA LEU A 199 5.39 10.71 9.40
C LEU A 199 6.87 10.54 9.76
N PRO A 200 7.38 11.32 10.75
CA PRO A 200 8.65 11.01 11.37
C PRO A 200 8.70 9.56 11.84
N GLU A 201 9.85 8.92 11.73
CA GLU A 201 9.98 7.48 11.93
C GLU A 201 9.43 6.99 13.27
N PHE A 202 9.73 7.68 14.36
CA PHE A 202 9.22 7.32 15.69
C PHE A 202 7.69 7.37 15.76
N GLN A 203 7.06 8.39 15.17
CA GLN A 203 5.60 8.50 15.10
C GLN A 203 4.99 7.43 14.20
N ARG A 204 5.61 7.16 13.04
CA ARG A 204 5.21 6.10 12.13
C ARG A 204 5.20 4.75 12.83
N ARG A 205 6.25 4.42 13.59
CA ARG A 205 6.35 3.18 14.37
C ARG A 205 5.22 3.03 15.38
N ILE A 206 4.90 4.09 16.10
CA ILE A 206 3.77 4.10 17.05
C ILE A 206 2.46 3.83 16.33
N VAL A 207 2.21 4.52 15.20
CA VAL A 207 0.99 4.37 14.42
C VAL A 207 0.86 2.95 13.86
N VAL A 208 1.93 2.38 13.30
CA VAL A 208 1.92 1.01 12.77
C VAL A 208 1.63 -0.01 13.87
N MET A 209 2.25 0.12 15.05
CA MET A 209 1.96 -0.77 16.18
C MET A 209 0.54 -0.58 16.72
N TRP A 210 0.04 0.64 16.71
CA TRP A 210 -1.35 0.94 17.08
C TRP A 210 -2.34 0.25 16.12
N CYS A 211 -2.08 0.25 14.81
CA CYS A 211 -2.88 -0.47 13.81
C CYS A 211 -2.86 -1.99 13.97
N GLN A 212 -1.88 -2.51 14.70
CA GLN A 212 -1.77 -3.94 15.02
C GLN A 212 -2.43 -4.29 16.36
N ASP A 213 -3.24 -3.38 16.91
CA ASP A 213 -3.90 -3.51 18.20
C ASP A 213 -2.94 -3.76 19.38
N ILE A 214 -1.66 -3.33 19.24
CA ILE A 214 -0.70 -3.42 20.33
C ILE A 214 -1.02 -2.32 21.36
N PRO A 215 -1.29 -2.67 22.63
CA PRO A 215 -1.62 -1.68 23.65
C PRO A 215 -0.44 -0.74 23.91
N ILE A 216 -0.72 0.52 24.20
CA ILE A 216 0.31 1.51 24.52
C ILE A 216 1.11 1.06 25.74
N GLU A 217 0.43 0.59 26.77
CA GLU A 217 1.04 0.06 27.99
C GLU A 217 0.31 -1.21 28.47
N SER A 218 1.03 -2.08 29.16
CA SER A 218 0.45 -3.26 29.81
C SER A 218 1.19 -3.54 31.09
N ASN A 219 0.43 -3.74 32.17
CA ASN A 219 0.94 -4.17 33.49
C ASN A 219 1.39 -5.64 33.48
N ASP A 220 0.94 -6.43 32.49
CA ASP A 220 1.35 -7.82 32.35
C ASP A 220 2.73 -7.88 31.67
N PRO A 221 3.74 -8.49 32.30
CA PRO A 221 5.08 -8.64 31.73
C PRO A 221 5.10 -9.45 30.44
N SER A 222 4.16 -10.38 30.26
CA SER A 222 4.06 -11.26 29.08
C SER A 222 3.45 -10.56 27.87
N VAL A 223 2.71 -9.48 28.08
CA VAL A 223 2.03 -8.74 27.01
C VAL A 223 2.97 -7.69 26.42
N LYS A 224 3.18 -7.78 25.10
CA LYS A 224 3.90 -6.73 24.35
C LYS A 224 3.08 -5.43 24.38
N SER A 225 3.73 -4.32 24.71
CA SER A 225 3.15 -2.99 24.63
C SER A 225 4.10 -2.06 23.86
N ILE A 226 3.54 -0.99 23.29
CA ILE A 226 4.31 -0.02 22.50
C ILE A 226 5.40 0.62 23.36
N SER A 227 5.10 0.99 24.61
CA SER A 227 6.07 1.55 25.56
C SER A 227 7.22 0.59 25.84
N LYS A 228 6.96 -0.71 26.04
CA LYS A 228 8.01 -1.72 26.26
C LYS A 228 8.87 -1.92 25.01
N VAL A 229 8.26 -2.00 23.83
CA VAL A 229 8.96 -2.21 22.56
C VAL A 229 9.85 -1.02 22.21
N LEU A 230 9.38 0.21 22.46
CA LEU A 230 10.11 1.43 22.15
C LEU A 230 11.01 1.92 23.29
N GLY A 231 10.95 1.30 24.47
CA GLY A 231 11.72 1.73 25.64
C GLY A 231 11.36 3.13 26.14
N LYS A 232 10.10 3.57 25.95
CA LYS A 232 9.62 4.91 26.28
C LYS A 232 8.46 4.88 27.27
N SER A 233 8.30 5.97 28.02
CA SER A 233 7.17 6.10 28.93
C SER A 233 5.84 6.11 28.18
N GLU A 234 4.77 5.64 28.80
CA GLU A 234 3.42 5.71 28.28
C GLU A 234 3.05 7.13 27.82
N LYS A 235 3.36 8.13 28.67
CA LYS A 235 3.13 9.54 28.38
C LYS A 235 3.80 9.98 27.09
N THR A 236 5.05 9.60 26.85
CA THR A 236 5.80 9.91 25.62
C THR A 236 5.15 9.25 24.42
N VAL A 237 4.75 7.97 24.53
CA VAL A 237 4.09 7.24 23.43
C VAL A 237 2.75 7.87 23.07
N ARG A 238 1.89 8.17 24.06
CA ARG A 238 0.59 8.86 23.83
C ARG A 238 0.78 10.17 23.11
N THR A 239 1.68 10.95 23.60
CA THR A 239 2.13 12.22 23.10
C THR A 239 2.51 12.17 21.62
N HIS A 240 3.38 11.24 21.22
CA HIS A 240 3.79 11.11 19.82
C HIS A 240 2.70 10.48 18.94
N ARG A 241 1.83 9.63 19.47
CA ARG A 241 0.62 9.15 18.81
C ARG A 241 -0.28 10.33 18.43
N ASP A 242 -0.57 11.20 19.37
CA ASP A 242 -1.50 12.34 19.17
C ASP A 242 -0.92 13.34 18.16
N LYS A 243 0.40 13.59 18.20
CA LYS A 243 1.09 14.37 17.14
C LYS A 243 0.95 13.71 15.76
N ALA A 244 1.12 12.39 15.71
CA ALA A 244 0.96 11.65 14.48
C ALA A 244 -0.48 11.76 13.93
N PHE A 245 -1.47 11.57 14.78
CA PHE A 245 -2.90 11.66 14.39
C PHE A 245 -3.27 13.08 13.93
N ALA A 246 -2.79 14.12 14.60
CA ALA A 246 -2.97 15.50 14.14
C ALA A 246 -2.37 15.74 12.75
N SER A 247 -1.18 15.20 12.52
CA SER A 247 -0.51 15.30 11.22
C SER A 247 -1.27 14.54 10.12
N LEU A 248 -1.76 13.34 10.42
CA LEU A 248 -2.60 12.54 9.51
C LEU A 248 -3.89 13.26 9.18
N LYS A 249 -4.62 13.76 10.20
CA LYS A 249 -5.86 14.53 10.03
C LYS A 249 -5.66 15.71 9.08
N SER A 250 -4.66 16.54 9.35
CA SER A 250 -4.35 17.72 8.54
C SER A 250 -4.03 17.38 7.07
N ARG A 251 -3.37 16.25 6.82
CA ARG A 251 -3.00 15.82 5.45
C ARG A 251 -4.19 15.24 4.69
N LEU A 252 -5.01 14.43 5.35
CA LEU A 252 -6.19 13.83 4.76
C LEU A 252 -7.25 14.87 4.43
N GLU A 253 -7.47 15.86 5.32
CA GLU A 253 -8.37 16.99 5.06
C GLU A 253 -7.94 17.86 3.87
N ARG A 254 -6.63 18.04 3.66
CA ARG A 254 -6.10 18.78 2.50
C ARG A 254 -6.31 18.04 1.18
N LYS A 255 -6.26 16.70 1.18
CA LYS A 255 -6.47 15.89 -0.02
C LYS A 255 -7.96 15.68 -0.33
N GLY A 256 -8.83 15.66 0.68
CA GLY A 256 -10.29 15.57 0.49
C GLY A 256 -10.95 16.83 -0.05
N LYS A 257 -10.23 17.95 -0.13
CA LYS A 257 -10.70 19.24 -0.66
C LYS A 257 -10.25 19.50 -2.11
N LYS A 258 -9.62 18.54 -2.76
CA LYS A 258 -9.29 18.57 -4.19
C LYS A 258 -10.11 17.52 -4.95
#